data_c86c7f785c6cd5b4aa394371f36f7560
#
_entry.id   c86c7f785c6cd5b4aa394371f36f7560
#
_cell.length_a   1.000
_cell.length_b   1.000
_cell.length_c   1.000
_cell.angle_alpha   90.00
_cell.angle_beta   90.00
_cell.angle_gamma   90.00
#
_symmetry.space_group_name_H-M   'P 1'
#
loop_
_entity.id
_entity.type
_entity.pdbx_description
1 polymer ?
#
loop_
_entity_poly.entity_id
_entity_poly.type
_entity_poly.pdbx_seq_one_letter_code
_entity_poly.pdbx_strand_id
1 'polypeptide(L)'
;LLPHWNFEGREGENIKVWAYTNCDEAELFLNGNSLGRKQIEKYGHGEWIVPFEKGTIAVNGYKNGSLVCTDSRTTSGKAAKLNLVLENEIKANGRDVAIITCFCTAENGVEVPTASPFVEFSSANFRWHAWEHSE
;
A
#
# COMPACT_ATOMS: atom_id res chain seq x y z
N LEU A 1 -4.29 5.52 3.02
CA LEU A 1 -4.04 6.26 1.80
C LEU A 1 -4.25 5.36 0.58
N LEU A 2 -5.06 5.75 -0.37
CA LEU A 2 -5.39 5.04 -1.61
C LEU A 2 -5.31 5.99 -2.80
N PRO A 3 -5.02 5.52 -4.01
CA PRO A 3 -4.51 4.19 -4.36
C PRO A 3 -3.02 4.02 -4.04
N HIS A 4 -2.40 2.95 -4.54
CA HIS A 4 -0.93 2.88 -4.61
C HIS A 4 -0.38 4.06 -5.42
N TRP A 5 0.94 4.36 -5.31
CA TRP A 5 1.55 5.46 -6.05
C TRP A 5 2.51 4.95 -7.14
N ASN A 6 1.97 4.07 -8.02
CA ASN A 6 2.73 3.34 -9.03
C ASN A 6 1.95 3.32 -10.37
N PHE A 7 2.11 4.39 -11.14
CA PHE A 7 1.41 4.59 -12.41
C PHE A 7 2.42 4.86 -13.53
N GLU A 8 3.29 3.88 -13.79
CA GLU A 8 4.32 3.99 -14.83
C GLU A 8 3.69 4.34 -16.19
N GLY A 9 4.25 5.35 -16.85
CA GLY A 9 3.78 5.85 -18.15
C GLY A 9 2.58 6.80 -18.07
N ARG A 10 2.13 7.16 -16.88
CA ARG A 10 1.01 8.08 -16.67
C ARG A 10 1.44 9.38 -15.97
N GLU A 11 2.71 9.75 -16.13
CA GLU A 11 3.25 10.98 -15.55
C GLU A 11 2.48 12.20 -16.05
N GLY A 12 2.03 13.05 -15.11
CA GLY A 12 1.21 14.23 -15.37
C GLY A 12 -0.31 13.97 -15.43
N GLU A 13 -0.77 12.71 -15.45
CA GLU A 13 -2.19 12.40 -15.36
C GLU A 13 -2.75 12.66 -13.96
N ASN A 14 -3.97 13.17 -13.90
CA ASN A 14 -4.65 13.43 -12.65
C ASN A 14 -5.12 12.12 -12.00
N ILE A 15 -4.58 11.81 -10.84
CA ILE A 15 -4.96 10.67 -10.01
C ILE A 15 -5.81 11.17 -8.84
N LYS A 16 -6.95 10.52 -8.62
CA LYS A 16 -7.80 10.76 -7.47
C LYS A 16 -7.22 10.02 -6.24
N VAL A 17 -6.89 10.75 -5.21
CA VAL A 17 -6.27 10.24 -3.97
C VAL A 17 -7.26 10.37 -2.83
N TRP A 18 -7.45 9.30 -2.07
CA TRP A 18 -8.29 9.26 -0.88
C TRP A 18 -7.48 8.93 0.37
N ALA A 19 -7.77 9.65 1.44
CA ALA A 19 -7.27 9.34 2.77
C ALA A 19 -8.44 9.06 3.71
N TYR A 20 -8.57 7.81 4.12
CA TYR A 20 -9.53 7.40 5.16
C TYR A 20 -8.87 7.58 6.52
N THR A 21 -9.51 8.32 7.40
CA THR A 21 -8.98 8.60 8.72
C THR A 21 -10.11 8.91 9.71
N ASN A 22 -9.83 8.70 10.98
CA ASN A 22 -10.67 9.18 12.09
C ASN A 22 -10.15 10.49 12.71
N CYS A 23 -9.24 11.17 12.00
CA CYS A 23 -8.73 12.48 12.35
C CYS A 23 -9.72 13.58 11.97
N ASP A 24 -9.56 14.76 12.56
CA ASP A 24 -10.40 15.93 12.28
C ASP A 24 -9.97 16.61 10.97
N GLU A 25 -8.67 16.50 10.65
CA GLU A 25 -8.07 17.09 9.46
C GLU A 25 -7.03 16.14 8.86
N ALA A 26 -6.83 16.26 7.56
CA ALA A 26 -5.77 15.56 6.84
C ALA A 26 -5.07 16.51 5.86
N GLU A 27 -3.76 16.39 5.74
CA GLU A 27 -2.93 17.17 4.82
C GLU A 27 -2.13 16.22 3.93
N LEU A 28 -2.26 16.39 2.61
CA LEU A 28 -1.58 15.59 1.62
C LEU A 28 -0.29 16.26 1.16
N PHE A 29 0.74 15.45 0.94
CA PHE A 29 2.05 15.88 0.46
C PHE A 29 2.46 15.06 -0.75
N LEU A 30 3.08 15.68 -1.74
CA LEU A 30 3.77 15.01 -2.83
C LEU A 30 5.24 15.47 -2.83
N ASN A 31 6.15 14.51 -2.70
CA ASN A 31 7.59 14.78 -2.63
C ASN A 31 7.97 15.85 -1.60
N GLY A 32 7.26 15.87 -0.46
CA GLY A 32 7.46 16.83 0.63
C GLY A 32 6.73 18.16 0.46
N ASN A 33 6.12 18.43 -0.71
CA ASN A 33 5.34 19.64 -0.94
C ASN A 33 3.88 19.45 -0.53
N SER A 34 3.34 20.34 0.28
CA SER A 34 1.93 20.26 0.69
C SER A 34 0.99 20.54 -0.49
N LEU A 35 0.00 19.67 -0.64
CA LEU A 35 -1.11 19.81 -1.58
C LEU A 35 -2.40 20.30 -0.92
N GLY A 36 -2.26 20.76 0.31
CA GLY A 36 -3.34 21.34 1.08
C GLY A 36 -3.89 20.43 2.18
N ARG A 37 -4.38 21.10 3.21
CA ARG A 37 -5.01 20.53 4.40
C ARG A 37 -6.53 20.65 4.28
N LYS A 38 -7.24 19.59 4.63
CA LYS A 38 -8.71 19.53 4.56
C LYS A 38 -9.29 19.06 5.87
N GLN A 39 -10.44 19.62 6.22
CA GLN A 39 -11.30 19.10 7.27
C GLN A 39 -11.92 17.79 6.83
N ILE A 40 -11.98 16.83 7.73
CA ILE A 40 -12.56 15.52 7.50
C ILE A 40 -13.83 15.39 8.32
N GLU A 41 -14.95 15.20 7.64
CA GLU A 41 -16.23 14.94 8.32
C GLU A 41 -16.19 13.59 9.05
N LYS A 42 -16.96 13.48 10.11
CA LYS A 42 -17.08 12.22 10.85
C LYS A 42 -17.55 11.10 9.93
N TYR A 43 -16.76 10.01 9.86
CA TYR A 43 -16.93 8.87 8.93
C TYR A 43 -16.68 9.19 7.45
N GLY A 44 -16.14 10.37 7.15
CA GLY A 44 -15.75 10.79 5.81
C GLY A 44 -14.31 10.41 5.45
N HIS A 45 -13.85 11.00 4.37
CA HIS A 45 -12.49 10.85 3.88
C HIS A 45 -12.01 12.18 3.25
N GLY A 46 -10.70 12.36 3.18
CA GLY A 46 -10.09 13.41 2.37
C GLY A 46 -9.95 12.95 0.92
N GLU A 47 -10.28 13.81 -0.02
CA GLU A 47 -10.10 13.56 -1.46
C GLU A 47 -9.27 14.67 -2.10
N TRP A 48 -8.27 14.30 -2.89
CA TRP A 48 -7.44 15.20 -3.70
C TRP A 48 -7.34 14.68 -5.12
N ILE A 49 -7.18 15.61 -6.05
CA ILE A 49 -6.82 15.31 -7.45
C ILE A 49 -5.37 15.75 -7.62
N VAL A 50 -4.48 14.82 -7.89
CA VAL A 50 -3.03 15.02 -7.88
C VAL A 50 -2.46 14.58 -9.21
N PRO A 51 -1.73 15.44 -9.96
CA PRO A 51 -0.97 15.00 -11.11
C PRO A 51 0.06 13.96 -10.68
N PHE A 52 0.09 12.82 -11.36
CA PHE A 52 1.05 11.78 -11.01
C PHE A 52 2.48 12.24 -11.31
N GLU A 53 3.30 12.17 -10.29
CA GLU A 53 4.74 12.38 -10.34
C GLU A 53 5.41 11.29 -9.52
N LYS A 54 6.50 10.73 -10.04
CA LYS A 54 7.27 9.70 -9.32
C LYS A 54 7.81 10.25 -8.00
N GLY A 55 7.81 9.41 -6.98
CA GLY A 55 8.29 9.78 -5.67
C GLY A 55 7.36 9.28 -4.56
N THR A 56 7.21 10.07 -3.52
CA THR A 56 6.43 9.71 -2.34
C THR A 56 5.23 10.63 -2.18
N ILE A 57 4.03 10.03 -2.13
CA ILE A 57 2.82 10.68 -1.66
C ILE A 57 2.59 10.30 -0.20
N ALA A 58 2.35 11.28 0.65
CA ALA A 58 2.15 11.08 2.09
C ALA A 58 0.96 11.87 2.58
N VAL A 59 0.29 11.37 3.60
CA VAL A 59 -0.79 12.06 4.30
C VAL A 59 -0.51 12.14 5.78
N ASN A 60 -0.66 13.31 6.36
CA ASN A 60 -0.61 13.57 7.78
C ASN A 60 -2.04 13.77 8.32
N GLY A 61 -2.40 13.02 9.35
CA GLY A 61 -3.67 13.16 10.05
C GLY A 61 -3.51 13.94 11.34
N TYR A 62 -4.40 14.90 11.57
CA TYR A 62 -4.36 15.78 12.74
C TYR A 62 -5.64 15.67 13.55
N LYS A 63 -5.49 15.74 14.87
CA LYS A 63 -6.59 15.78 15.82
C LYS A 63 -6.37 16.90 16.83
N ASN A 64 -7.35 17.77 16.98
CA ASN A 64 -7.22 18.99 17.78
C ASN A 64 -5.95 19.80 17.43
N GLY A 65 -5.62 19.91 16.13
CA GLY A 65 -4.45 20.62 15.63
C GLY A 65 -3.11 19.90 15.77
N SER A 66 -3.04 18.76 16.47
CA SER A 66 -1.82 18.00 16.67
C SER A 66 -1.72 16.84 15.66
N LEU A 67 -0.52 16.61 15.11
CA LEU A 67 -0.23 15.47 14.25
C LEU A 67 -0.34 14.17 15.08
N VAL A 68 -1.16 13.23 14.62
CA VAL A 68 -1.41 11.96 15.32
C VAL A 68 -1.08 10.73 14.47
N CYS A 69 -1.08 10.83 13.16
CA CYS A 69 -0.72 9.71 12.27
C CYS A 69 -0.18 10.20 10.93
N THR A 70 0.57 9.34 10.28
CA THR A 70 1.10 9.53 8.92
C THR A 70 1.00 8.22 8.17
N ASP A 71 0.63 8.26 6.90
CA ASP A 71 0.70 7.14 5.97
C ASP A 71 1.30 7.61 4.65
N SER A 72 1.99 6.72 3.94
CA SER A 72 2.65 7.08 2.69
C SER A 72 2.68 5.95 1.69
N ARG A 73 2.80 6.31 0.42
CA ARG A 73 3.05 5.40 -0.70
C ARG A 73 4.19 5.96 -1.52
N THR A 74 5.08 5.10 -1.95
CA THR A 74 6.24 5.49 -2.75
C THR A 74 6.23 4.74 -4.07
N THR A 75 6.54 5.46 -5.15
CA THR A 75 6.72 4.83 -6.46
C THR A 75 7.88 3.84 -6.38
N SER A 76 7.60 2.59 -6.68
CA SER A 76 8.62 1.54 -6.73
C SER A 76 9.35 1.54 -8.07
N GLY A 77 10.52 0.92 -8.08
CA GLY A 77 11.20 0.51 -9.32
C GLY A 77 10.56 -0.77 -9.91
N LYS A 78 11.29 -1.39 -10.85
CA LYS A 78 10.91 -2.70 -11.37
C LYS A 78 11.00 -3.77 -10.28
N ALA A 79 10.10 -4.74 -10.34
CA ALA A 79 10.15 -5.90 -9.46
C ALA A 79 11.49 -6.64 -9.63
N ALA A 80 12.19 -6.86 -8.53
CA ALA A 80 13.50 -7.47 -8.51
C ALA A 80 13.58 -8.68 -7.58
N LYS A 81 12.72 -8.74 -6.55
CA LYS A 81 12.74 -9.80 -5.54
C LYS A 81 11.32 -10.27 -5.25
N LEU A 82 11.20 -11.57 -5.01
CA LEU A 82 10.01 -12.20 -4.48
C LEU A 82 10.20 -12.40 -2.97
N ASN A 83 9.23 -11.99 -2.18
CA ASN A 83 9.24 -12.11 -0.74
C ASN A 83 8.10 -13.01 -0.29
N LEU A 84 8.35 -13.79 0.74
CA LEU A 84 7.38 -14.63 1.42
C LEU A 84 7.37 -14.26 2.89
N VAL A 85 6.18 -14.00 3.41
CA VAL A 85 5.97 -13.71 4.84
C VAL A 85 4.97 -14.71 5.40
N LEU A 86 5.36 -15.37 6.49
CA LEU A 86 4.47 -16.21 7.26
C LEU A 86 3.71 -15.31 8.24
N GLU A 87 2.39 -15.22 8.07
CA GLU A 87 1.53 -14.31 8.84
C GLU A 87 1.21 -14.85 10.24
N ASN A 88 1.31 -16.16 10.44
CA ASN A 88 0.95 -16.80 11.70
C ASN A 88 1.82 -18.01 12.01
N GLU A 89 2.03 -18.26 13.28
CA GLU A 89 2.63 -19.52 13.75
C GLU A 89 1.62 -20.66 13.61
N ILE A 90 2.10 -21.84 13.24
CA ILE A 90 1.30 -23.06 13.12
C ILE A 90 1.87 -24.20 13.96
N LYS A 91 0.98 -25.10 14.39
CA LYS A 91 1.33 -26.36 15.04
C LYS A 91 1.02 -27.51 14.09
N ALA A 92 1.88 -28.53 14.07
CA ALA A 92 1.68 -29.74 13.26
C ALA A 92 0.59 -30.63 13.91
N ASN A 93 -0.66 -30.17 13.93
CA ASN A 93 -1.80 -30.86 14.54
C ASN A 93 -2.84 -31.34 13.52
N GLY A 94 -2.56 -31.16 12.21
CA GLY A 94 -3.45 -31.53 11.10
C GLY A 94 -4.68 -30.62 10.93
N ARG A 95 -4.76 -29.52 11.68
CA ARG A 95 -5.89 -28.57 11.65
C ARG A 95 -5.46 -27.11 11.42
N ASP A 96 -4.26 -26.76 11.86
CA ASP A 96 -3.74 -25.40 11.72
C ASP A 96 -3.44 -25.08 10.27
N VAL A 97 -3.70 -23.84 9.90
CA VAL A 97 -3.46 -23.32 8.55
C VAL A 97 -2.39 -22.23 8.63
N ALA A 98 -1.35 -22.38 7.81
CA ALA A 98 -0.37 -21.31 7.59
C ALA A 98 -0.88 -20.35 6.53
N ILE A 99 -0.85 -19.06 6.83
CA ILE A 99 -1.10 -18.00 5.86
C ILE A 99 0.27 -17.46 5.44
N ILE A 100 0.56 -17.56 4.15
CA ILE A 100 1.81 -17.08 3.57
C ILE A 100 1.46 -16.02 2.54
N THR A 101 1.90 -14.78 2.80
CA THR A 101 1.78 -13.68 1.86
C THR A 101 3.01 -13.66 0.95
N CYS A 102 2.75 -13.62 -0.36
CA CYS A 102 3.77 -13.52 -1.41
C CYS A 102 3.64 -12.18 -2.12
N PHE A 103 4.72 -11.41 -2.19
CA PHE A 103 4.71 -10.11 -2.86
C PHE A 103 6.07 -9.77 -3.47
N CYS A 104 6.06 -8.88 -4.46
CA CYS A 104 7.26 -8.43 -5.13
C CYS A 104 7.77 -7.12 -4.56
N THR A 105 9.09 -6.99 -4.45
CA THR A 105 9.75 -5.71 -4.13
C THR A 105 10.75 -5.33 -5.21
N ALA A 106 10.98 -4.03 -5.36
CA ALA A 106 12.10 -3.50 -6.11
C ALA A 106 13.43 -3.74 -5.36
N GLU A 107 14.57 -3.43 -5.98
CA GLU A 107 15.89 -3.60 -5.35
C GLU A 107 16.04 -2.84 -4.03
N ASN A 108 15.41 -1.68 -3.92
CA ASN A 108 15.39 -0.83 -2.73
C ASN A 108 14.44 -1.31 -1.63
N GLY A 109 13.77 -2.46 -1.82
CA GLY A 109 12.84 -3.04 -0.85
C GLY A 109 11.41 -2.46 -0.89
N VAL A 110 11.13 -1.50 -1.76
CA VAL A 110 9.77 -0.96 -1.93
C VAL A 110 8.89 -1.98 -2.63
N GLU A 111 7.70 -2.23 -2.10
CA GLU A 111 6.72 -3.13 -2.70
C GLU A 111 6.28 -2.65 -4.09
N VAL A 112 6.14 -3.58 -5.03
CA VAL A 112 5.68 -3.34 -6.40
C VAL A 112 4.29 -3.93 -6.58
N PRO A 113 3.23 -3.21 -6.24
CA PRO A 113 1.87 -3.73 -6.22
C PRO A 113 1.32 -4.10 -7.61
N THR A 114 1.93 -3.55 -8.65
CA THR A 114 1.55 -3.82 -10.05
C THR A 114 2.31 -5.00 -10.68
N ALA A 115 3.21 -5.64 -9.90
CA ALA A 115 3.95 -6.80 -10.40
C ALA A 115 3.03 -8.03 -10.45
N SER A 116 3.03 -8.72 -11.59
CA SER A 116 2.26 -9.95 -11.79
C SER A 116 3.16 -11.04 -12.42
N PRO A 117 4.22 -11.50 -11.71
CA PRO A 117 5.04 -12.59 -12.19
C PRO A 117 4.30 -13.93 -12.05
N PHE A 118 4.65 -14.88 -12.91
CA PHE A 118 4.28 -16.28 -12.66
C PHE A 118 5.03 -16.80 -11.42
N VAL A 119 4.31 -17.38 -10.47
CA VAL A 119 4.88 -17.93 -9.23
C VAL A 119 4.43 -19.37 -9.07
N GLU A 120 5.39 -20.25 -8.85
CA GLU A 120 5.15 -21.66 -8.55
C GLU A 120 5.48 -21.94 -7.08
N PHE A 121 4.53 -22.52 -6.37
CA PHE A 121 4.70 -22.92 -4.97
C PHE A 121 4.89 -24.42 -4.88
N SER A 122 5.90 -24.85 -4.13
CA SER A 122 6.13 -26.26 -3.83
C SER A 122 6.37 -26.46 -2.33
N SER A 123 6.00 -27.62 -1.83
CA SER A 123 6.19 -27.97 -0.42
C SER A 123 6.33 -29.49 -0.28
N ALA A 124 7.20 -29.94 0.61
CA ALA A 124 7.41 -31.35 0.87
C ALA A 124 6.33 -31.98 1.79
N ASN A 125 5.72 -31.18 2.69
CA ASN A 125 4.92 -31.69 3.80
C ASN A 125 3.59 -30.95 4.04
N PHE A 126 3.16 -30.09 3.14
CA PHE A 126 1.93 -29.29 3.27
C PHE A 126 1.02 -29.48 2.07
N ARG A 127 -0.28 -29.31 2.30
CA ARG A 127 -1.27 -29.25 1.24
C ARG A 127 -1.50 -27.76 0.93
N TRP A 128 -1.33 -27.33 -0.34
CA TRP A 128 -1.55 -25.95 -0.78
C TRP A 128 -3.02 -25.70 -1.10
N HIS A 129 -3.50 -24.54 -0.66
CA HIS A 129 -4.75 -23.92 -1.11
C HIS A 129 -4.40 -22.50 -1.52
N ALA A 130 -4.42 -22.21 -2.80
CA ALA A 130 -4.17 -20.86 -3.31
C ALA A 130 -5.48 -20.07 -3.39
N TRP A 131 -5.42 -18.81 -2.99
CA TRP A 131 -6.49 -17.82 -3.18
C TRP A 131 -5.90 -16.72 -4.03
N GLU A 132 -6.40 -16.52 -5.23
CA GLU A 132 -6.05 -15.38 -6.04
C GLU A 132 -7.04 -14.25 -5.74
N HIS A 133 -6.54 -13.12 -5.28
CA HIS A 133 -7.28 -11.88 -5.32
C HIS A 133 -7.04 -11.25 -6.70
N SER A 134 -7.97 -11.42 -7.62
CA SER A 134 -8.06 -10.58 -8.80
C SER A 134 -8.79 -9.29 -8.39
N GLU A 135 -8.08 -8.16 -8.40
CA GLU A 135 -8.71 -6.84 -8.41
C GLU A 135 -9.33 -6.53 -9.78
#